data_c34f531e2a754d0edf13480a61021385
#
_entry.id   c34f531e2a754d0edf13480a61021385
#
_cell.length_a   1.000
_cell.length_b   1.000
_cell.length_c   1.000
_cell.angle_alpha   90.00
_cell.angle_beta   90.00
_cell.angle_gamma   90.00
#
_symmetry.space_group_name_H-M   'P 1'
#
loop_
_entity.id
_entity.type
_entity.pdbx_description
1 polymer ?
#
loop_
_entity_poly.entity_id
_entity_poly.type
_entity_poly.pdbx_seq_one_letter_code
_entity_poly.pdbx_strand_id
1 'polypeptide(L)'
;MEKPPRGSRRVLLLDTSAFISGYEMLDASLDHITVPEVAEELREGSLTRLRLENAQRSGRLKVFIPDPRYLEEVEAITLQLGERGVLSAADKQLLALGLQVREEGGEPVIVSDDYSVQNTADRMSLGFQSLSTRGIKRRFEWTIYCPGCKRVFEEPQREGVCPICGTQLKRKPGRKQSLRGRPGSGAEPRDEGPVAL
;
A
#
# COMPACT_ATOMS: atom_id res chain seq x y z
N MET A 1 3.49 -23.43 -8.71
CA MET A 1 3.34 -22.19 -7.93
C MET A 1 1.91 -22.14 -7.42
N GLU A 2 1.74 -22.02 -6.13
CA GLU A 2 0.42 -21.87 -5.52
C GLU A 2 -0.16 -20.49 -5.90
N LYS A 3 -1.43 -20.47 -6.31
CA LYS A 3 -2.09 -19.20 -6.70
C LYS A 3 -2.69 -18.53 -5.46
N PRO A 4 -2.79 -17.18 -5.47
CA PRO A 4 -3.45 -16.49 -4.38
C PRO A 4 -4.93 -16.91 -4.24
N PRO A 5 -5.56 -16.64 -3.07
CA PRO A 5 -6.94 -17.02 -2.80
C PRO A 5 -7.91 -16.47 -3.85
N ARG A 6 -8.82 -17.32 -4.33
CA ARG A 6 -9.86 -16.95 -5.30
C ARG A 6 -11.22 -16.86 -4.61
N GLY A 7 -12.06 -15.97 -5.09
CA GLY A 7 -13.43 -15.79 -4.63
C GLY A 7 -13.63 -14.49 -3.85
N SER A 8 -14.88 -14.16 -3.52
CA SER A 8 -15.32 -12.94 -2.82
C SER A 8 -14.83 -12.82 -1.36
N ARG A 9 -13.62 -13.38 -1.07
CA ARG A 9 -13.00 -13.30 0.25
C ARG A 9 -12.15 -12.05 0.36
N ARG A 10 -12.23 -11.42 1.52
CA ARG A 10 -11.31 -10.34 1.89
C ARG A 10 -9.92 -10.90 2.16
N VAL A 11 -8.93 -10.40 1.44
CA VAL A 11 -7.53 -10.83 1.51
C VAL A 11 -6.69 -9.67 2.01
N LEU A 12 -6.02 -9.84 3.14
CA LEU A 12 -5.17 -8.82 3.73
C LEU A 12 -3.74 -9.01 3.25
N LEU A 13 -3.22 -8.00 2.56
CA LEU A 13 -1.84 -7.96 2.07
C LEU A 13 -1.00 -7.17 3.06
N LEU A 14 -0.11 -7.88 3.77
CA LEU A 14 0.66 -7.32 4.88
C LEU A 14 1.98 -6.74 4.40
N ASP A 15 2.17 -5.46 4.63
CA ASP A 15 3.41 -4.72 4.44
C ASP A 15 4.38 -4.93 5.61
N THR A 16 5.63 -4.54 5.45
CA THR A 16 6.69 -4.53 6.47
C THR A 16 6.25 -3.83 7.75
N SER A 17 5.52 -2.72 7.65
CA SER A 17 4.96 -1.98 8.78
C SER A 17 4.02 -2.80 9.65
N ALA A 18 3.31 -3.79 9.10
CA ALA A 18 2.43 -4.68 9.87
C ALA A 18 3.22 -5.54 10.86
N PHE A 19 4.36 -6.06 10.45
CA PHE A 19 5.22 -6.86 11.32
C PHE A 19 5.95 -6.02 12.37
N ILE A 20 6.35 -4.79 12.01
CA ILE A 20 6.98 -3.84 12.91
C ILE A 20 6.00 -3.44 14.02
N SER A 21 4.76 -3.10 13.68
CA SER A 21 3.71 -2.71 14.65
C SER A 21 3.20 -3.88 15.48
N GLY A 22 3.53 -5.13 15.11
CA GLY A 22 3.05 -6.32 15.80
C GLY A 22 1.60 -6.67 15.50
N TYR A 23 1.19 -6.45 14.25
CA TYR A 23 -0.15 -6.85 13.78
C TYR A 23 -0.41 -8.34 14.07
N GLU A 24 -1.52 -8.61 14.74
CA GLU A 24 -1.92 -9.96 15.12
C GLU A 24 -2.96 -10.51 14.14
N MET A 25 -2.65 -11.65 13.51
CA MET A 25 -3.52 -12.35 12.57
C MET A 25 -4.48 -13.25 13.34
N LEU A 26 -5.43 -12.64 14.08
CA LEU A 26 -6.34 -13.38 14.97
C LEU A 26 -7.56 -13.92 14.23
N ASP A 27 -8.01 -13.26 13.18
CA ASP A 27 -9.19 -13.65 12.43
C ASP A 27 -8.85 -14.74 11.40
N ALA A 28 -9.22 -15.96 11.72
CA ALA A 28 -9.03 -17.12 10.84
C ALA A 28 -9.94 -17.11 9.59
N SER A 29 -10.92 -16.21 9.52
CA SER A 29 -11.80 -16.06 8.35
C SER A 29 -11.16 -15.22 7.25
N LEU A 30 -10.08 -14.50 7.57
CA LEU A 30 -9.33 -13.65 6.65
C LEU A 30 -8.08 -14.37 6.14
N ASP A 31 -7.83 -14.26 4.86
CA ASP A 31 -6.57 -14.70 4.27
C ASP A 31 -5.53 -13.59 4.44
N HIS A 32 -4.39 -13.92 5.07
CA HIS A 32 -3.26 -13.01 5.22
C HIS A 32 -2.15 -13.45 4.27
N ILE A 33 -1.73 -12.54 3.41
CA ILE A 33 -0.69 -12.81 2.43
C ILE A 33 0.35 -11.70 2.42
N THR A 34 1.53 -12.01 1.91
CA THR A 34 2.61 -11.04 1.71
C THR A 34 3.51 -11.50 0.55
N VAL A 35 4.57 -10.74 0.27
CA VAL A 35 5.56 -11.03 -0.78
C VAL A 35 6.92 -11.34 -0.16
N PRO A 36 7.81 -12.05 -0.88
CA PRO A 36 9.16 -12.37 -0.37
C PRO A 36 9.96 -11.12 0.03
N GLU A 37 9.83 -10.04 -0.74
CA GLU A 37 10.58 -8.80 -0.54
C GLU A 37 10.27 -8.14 0.82
N VAL A 38 9.05 -8.27 1.34
CA VAL A 38 8.72 -7.85 2.71
C VAL A 38 9.54 -8.62 3.74
N ALA A 39 9.75 -9.92 3.52
CA ALA A 39 10.59 -10.71 4.40
C ALA A 39 12.07 -10.30 4.32
N GLU A 40 12.55 -9.91 3.14
CA GLU A 40 13.92 -9.46 2.92
C GLU A 40 14.22 -8.10 3.57
N GLU A 41 13.23 -7.21 3.65
CA GLU A 41 13.37 -5.94 4.37
C GLU A 41 13.49 -6.10 5.88
N LEU A 42 13.00 -7.21 6.43
CA LEU A 42 13.08 -7.47 7.87
C LEU A 42 14.43 -8.07 8.24
N ARG A 43 15.14 -7.38 9.15
CA ARG A 43 16.45 -7.81 9.63
C ARG A 43 16.39 -9.23 10.19
N GLU A 44 17.28 -10.09 9.74
CA GLU A 44 17.44 -11.46 10.27
C GLU A 44 17.65 -11.47 11.78
N GLY A 45 17.04 -12.44 12.47
CA GLY A 45 17.10 -12.59 13.92
C GLY A 45 16.34 -11.53 14.71
N SER A 46 15.70 -10.55 14.06
CA SER A 46 14.86 -9.56 14.73
C SER A 46 13.53 -10.15 15.17
N LEU A 47 12.90 -9.54 16.16
CA LEU A 47 11.56 -9.93 16.61
C LEU A 47 10.52 -9.82 15.49
N THR A 48 10.66 -8.83 14.62
CA THR A 48 9.79 -8.60 13.45
C THR A 48 9.90 -9.74 12.44
N ARG A 49 11.13 -10.20 12.16
CA ARG A 49 11.36 -11.36 11.29
C ARG A 49 10.81 -12.64 11.90
N LEU A 50 11.02 -12.87 13.20
CA LEU A 50 10.47 -14.02 13.91
C LEU A 50 8.93 -14.05 13.89
N ARG A 51 8.26 -12.89 13.97
CA ARG A 51 6.79 -12.79 13.82
C ARG A 51 6.32 -13.29 12.48
N LEU A 52 6.96 -12.83 11.39
CA LEU A 52 6.67 -13.27 10.02
C LEU A 52 6.86 -14.79 9.89
N GLU A 53 8.01 -15.32 10.31
CA GLU A 53 8.32 -16.75 10.21
C GLU A 53 7.35 -17.62 11.02
N ASN A 54 6.99 -17.19 12.22
CA ASN A 54 6.01 -17.89 13.06
C ASN A 54 4.62 -17.89 12.42
N ALA A 55 4.21 -16.78 11.80
CA ALA A 55 2.95 -16.70 11.07
C ALA A 55 2.92 -17.63 9.86
N GLN A 56 4.04 -17.73 9.13
CA GLN A 56 4.18 -18.68 8.03
C GLN A 56 4.13 -20.14 8.51
N ARG A 57 4.92 -20.49 9.54
CA ARG A 57 4.94 -21.87 10.11
C ARG A 57 3.58 -22.31 10.66
N SER A 58 2.81 -21.38 11.20
CA SER A 58 1.45 -21.65 11.72
C SER A 58 0.37 -21.68 10.61
N GLY A 59 0.74 -21.43 9.35
CA GLY A 59 -0.19 -21.37 8.22
C GLY A 59 -1.12 -20.16 8.22
N ARG A 60 -0.89 -19.17 9.11
CA ARG A 60 -1.68 -17.94 9.18
C ARG A 60 -1.28 -16.91 8.13
N LEU A 61 -0.06 -17.00 7.62
CA LEU A 61 0.48 -16.13 6.58
C LEU A 61 0.97 -16.98 5.41
N LYS A 62 0.58 -16.61 4.21
CA LYS A 62 1.13 -17.18 2.98
C LYS A 62 1.95 -16.16 2.23
N VAL A 63 2.98 -16.60 1.54
CA VAL A 63 3.85 -15.75 0.72
C VAL A 63 3.65 -16.09 -0.74
N PHE A 64 3.38 -15.07 -1.56
CA PHE A 64 3.16 -15.22 -2.99
C PHE A 64 4.06 -14.27 -3.78
N ILE A 65 4.52 -14.73 -4.92
CA ILE A 65 5.21 -13.89 -5.90
C ILE A 65 4.15 -13.52 -6.95
N PRO A 66 3.88 -12.21 -7.17
CA PRO A 66 2.93 -11.80 -8.18
C PRO A 66 3.43 -12.11 -9.59
N ASP A 67 2.50 -12.25 -10.53
CA ASP A 67 2.84 -12.37 -11.94
C ASP A 67 3.50 -11.05 -12.41
N PRO A 68 4.62 -11.11 -13.15
CA PRO A 68 5.38 -9.93 -13.60
C PRO A 68 4.55 -8.87 -14.32
N ARG A 69 3.49 -9.25 -15.02
CA ARG A 69 2.59 -8.32 -15.72
C ARG A 69 1.95 -7.28 -14.78
N TYR A 70 1.64 -7.67 -13.53
CA TYR A 70 1.08 -6.74 -12.55
C TYR A 70 2.13 -5.77 -12.01
N LEU A 71 3.39 -6.21 -11.94
CA LEU A 71 4.48 -5.33 -11.57
C LEU A 71 4.69 -4.23 -12.63
N GLU A 72 4.63 -4.59 -13.92
CA GLU A 72 4.68 -3.63 -15.03
C GLU A 72 3.53 -2.63 -14.95
N GLU A 73 2.31 -3.09 -14.61
CA GLU A 73 1.16 -2.22 -14.41
C GLU A 73 1.37 -1.24 -13.24
N VAL A 74 1.88 -1.72 -12.10
CA VAL A 74 2.24 -0.87 -10.95
C VAL A 74 3.27 0.18 -11.35
N GLU A 75 4.31 -0.19 -12.09
CA GLU A 75 5.35 0.73 -12.54
C GLU A 75 4.81 1.80 -13.50
N ALA A 76 3.93 1.42 -14.42
CA ALA A 76 3.28 2.36 -15.32
C ALA A 76 2.42 3.39 -14.56
N ILE A 77 1.63 2.93 -13.58
CA ILE A 77 0.77 3.80 -12.76
C ILE A 77 1.63 4.72 -11.88
N THR A 78 2.67 4.20 -11.21
CA THR A 78 3.55 5.01 -10.36
C THR A 78 4.33 6.06 -11.15
N LEU A 79 4.68 5.75 -12.41
CA LEU A 79 5.30 6.70 -13.31
C LEU A 79 4.35 7.86 -13.63
N GLN A 80 3.08 7.58 -13.94
CA GLN A 80 2.06 8.59 -14.20
C GLN A 80 1.77 9.46 -12.98
N LEU A 81 1.84 8.90 -11.78
CA LEU A 81 1.63 9.63 -10.54
C LEU A 81 2.83 10.50 -10.13
N GLY A 82 3.94 10.42 -10.85
CA GLY A 82 5.18 11.11 -10.47
C GLY A 82 5.85 10.54 -9.22
N GLU A 83 5.47 9.35 -8.79
CA GLU A 83 5.98 8.66 -7.58
C GLU A 83 7.18 7.75 -7.87
N ARG A 84 7.85 7.96 -8.99
CA ARG A 84 9.03 7.19 -9.37
C ARG A 84 10.12 7.27 -8.30
N GLY A 85 10.49 6.12 -7.74
CA GLY A 85 11.53 6.00 -6.72
C GLY A 85 11.09 6.34 -5.28
N VAL A 86 9.78 6.47 -5.03
CA VAL A 86 9.22 6.63 -3.67
C VAL A 86 8.90 5.27 -3.05
N LEU A 87 8.38 4.34 -3.85
CA LEU A 87 8.04 3.00 -3.43
C LEU A 87 9.26 2.07 -3.48
N SER A 88 9.44 1.28 -2.43
CA SER A 88 10.44 0.19 -2.38
C SER A 88 10.09 -0.94 -3.35
N ALA A 89 10.97 -1.91 -3.50
CA ALA A 89 10.67 -3.12 -4.26
C ALA A 89 9.54 -3.93 -3.61
N ALA A 90 9.54 -4.03 -2.28
CA ALA A 90 8.51 -4.71 -1.52
C ALA A 90 7.13 -4.05 -1.71
N ASP A 91 7.06 -2.72 -1.66
CA ASP A 91 5.82 -1.96 -1.89
C ASP A 91 5.22 -2.25 -3.26
N LYS A 92 6.05 -2.21 -4.31
CA LYS A 92 5.60 -2.48 -5.68
C LYS A 92 5.11 -3.91 -5.85
N GLN A 93 5.83 -4.89 -5.31
CA GLN A 93 5.45 -6.29 -5.35
C GLN A 93 4.13 -6.52 -4.59
N LEU A 94 3.97 -5.89 -3.42
CA LEU A 94 2.75 -5.99 -2.63
C LEU A 94 1.53 -5.41 -3.36
N LEU A 95 1.69 -4.25 -4.00
CA LEU A 95 0.65 -3.64 -4.84
C LEU A 95 0.33 -4.49 -6.06
N ALA A 96 1.34 -5.07 -6.72
CA ALA A 96 1.17 -5.99 -7.84
C ALA A 96 0.39 -7.24 -7.43
N LEU A 97 0.69 -7.82 -6.27
CA LEU A 97 -0.07 -8.93 -5.70
C LEU A 97 -1.52 -8.53 -5.42
N GLY A 98 -1.75 -7.30 -4.96
CA GLY A 98 -3.10 -6.75 -4.77
C GLY A 98 -3.90 -6.66 -6.07
N LEU A 99 -3.28 -6.20 -7.16
CA LEU A 99 -3.91 -6.19 -8.48
C LEU A 99 -4.27 -7.59 -8.95
N GLN A 100 -3.36 -8.55 -8.77
CA GLN A 100 -3.60 -9.95 -9.12
C GLN A 100 -4.77 -10.55 -8.35
N VAL A 101 -4.81 -10.37 -7.03
CA VAL A 101 -5.91 -10.85 -6.17
C VAL A 101 -7.25 -10.27 -6.63
N ARG A 102 -7.29 -8.99 -6.98
CA ARG A 102 -8.49 -8.33 -7.49
C ARG A 102 -8.95 -8.91 -8.83
N GLU A 103 -8.04 -9.12 -9.77
CA GLU A 103 -8.39 -9.70 -11.08
C GLU A 103 -8.86 -11.16 -10.95
N GLU A 104 -8.34 -11.89 -9.96
CA GLU A 104 -8.78 -13.24 -9.65
C GLU A 104 -10.11 -13.29 -8.84
N GLY A 105 -10.74 -12.14 -8.59
CA GLY A 105 -12.07 -12.01 -7.96
C GLY A 105 -12.04 -11.92 -6.44
N GLY A 106 -10.87 -11.73 -5.82
CA GLY A 106 -10.74 -11.46 -4.39
C GLY A 106 -10.96 -9.98 -4.04
N GLU A 107 -11.10 -9.68 -2.77
CA GLU A 107 -11.19 -8.32 -2.21
C GLU A 107 -9.87 -7.97 -1.49
N PRO A 108 -8.85 -7.46 -2.21
CA PRO A 108 -7.56 -7.14 -1.61
C PRO A 108 -7.63 -5.89 -0.74
N VAL A 109 -6.99 -5.95 0.43
CA VAL A 109 -6.80 -4.82 1.33
C VAL A 109 -5.33 -4.75 1.73
N ILE A 110 -4.66 -3.69 1.32
CA ILE A 110 -3.27 -3.42 1.69
C ILE A 110 -3.22 -2.92 3.14
N VAL A 111 -2.46 -3.59 3.99
CA VAL A 111 -2.26 -3.22 5.40
C VAL A 111 -0.89 -2.59 5.54
N SER A 112 -0.84 -1.26 5.57
CA SER A 112 0.40 -0.47 5.64
C SER A 112 0.17 0.86 6.33
N ASP A 113 1.18 1.34 7.07
CA ASP A 113 1.21 2.69 7.65
C ASP A 113 1.95 3.70 6.74
N ASP A 114 2.53 3.25 5.62
CA ASP A 114 3.18 4.13 4.65
C ASP A 114 2.13 4.86 3.79
N TYR A 115 2.14 6.19 3.86
CA TYR A 115 1.24 7.03 3.07
C TYR A 115 1.43 6.90 1.56
N SER A 116 2.65 6.61 1.09
CA SER A 116 2.92 6.43 -0.34
C SER A 116 2.26 5.15 -0.85
N VAL A 117 2.37 4.06 -0.08
CA VAL A 117 1.71 2.79 -0.39
C VAL A 117 0.20 2.94 -0.38
N GLN A 118 -0.36 3.55 0.68
CA GLN A 118 -1.81 3.79 0.80
C GLN A 118 -2.34 4.67 -0.34
N ASN A 119 -1.64 5.77 -0.67
CA ASN A 119 -2.03 6.68 -1.75
C ASN A 119 -2.01 5.96 -3.11
N THR A 120 -1.00 5.15 -3.36
CA THR A 120 -0.90 4.37 -4.60
C THR A 120 -1.97 3.29 -4.67
N ALA A 121 -2.23 2.57 -3.57
CA ALA A 121 -3.32 1.58 -3.48
C ALA A 121 -4.68 2.21 -3.81
N ASP A 122 -4.98 3.39 -3.23
CA ASP A 122 -6.20 4.12 -3.51
C ASP A 122 -6.33 4.51 -5.00
N ARG A 123 -5.23 4.95 -5.63
CA ARG A 123 -5.19 5.25 -7.07
C ARG A 123 -5.44 4.03 -7.95
N MET A 124 -4.98 2.88 -7.51
CA MET A 124 -5.21 1.60 -8.16
C MET A 124 -6.58 1.00 -7.83
N SER A 125 -7.44 1.70 -7.07
CA SER A 125 -8.73 1.19 -6.58
C SER A 125 -8.59 -0.10 -5.75
N LEU A 126 -7.48 -0.26 -5.06
CA LEU A 126 -7.27 -1.29 -4.05
C LEU A 126 -7.74 -0.78 -2.68
N GLY A 127 -8.33 -1.67 -1.88
CA GLY A 127 -8.60 -1.37 -0.48
C GLY A 127 -7.30 -1.17 0.30
N PHE A 128 -7.31 -0.29 1.30
CA PHE A 128 -6.19 -0.18 2.22
C PHE A 128 -6.67 0.05 3.66
N GLN A 129 -5.84 -0.33 4.61
CA GLN A 129 -6.06 -0.17 6.04
C GLN A 129 -4.76 0.26 6.72
N SER A 130 -4.82 1.32 7.52
CA SER A 130 -3.72 1.71 8.40
C SER A 130 -3.81 0.92 9.70
N LEU A 131 -2.67 0.59 10.27
CA LEU A 131 -2.53 -0.02 11.59
C LEU A 131 -2.61 1.03 12.70
N SER A 132 -2.14 2.25 12.37
CA SER A 132 -2.31 3.42 13.22
C SER A 132 -3.64 4.11 12.90
N THR A 133 -4.27 4.74 13.87
CA THR A 133 -5.53 5.51 13.71
C THR A 133 -5.40 6.72 12.79
N ARG A 134 -4.21 6.93 12.18
CA ARG A 134 -3.87 8.09 11.36
C ARG A 134 -3.97 7.89 9.85
N GLY A 135 -4.46 6.77 9.33
CA GLY A 135 -4.53 6.47 7.89
C GLY A 135 -4.83 7.67 6.97
N ILE A 136 -4.68 7.52 5.68
CA ILE A 136 -4.89 8.60 4.70
C ILE A 136 -6.31 9.16 4.84
N LYS A 137 -6.41 10.40 5.30
CA LYS A 137 -7.67 11.18 5.27
C LYS A 137 -7.81 12.01 3.99
N ARG A 138 -6.75 12.11 3.18
CA ARG A 138 -6.70 12.95 1.99
C ARG A 138 -5.74 12.37 0.96
N ARG A 139 -6.17 12.31 -0.29
CA ARG A 139 -5.32 11.95 -1.43
C ARG A 139 -4.39 13.09 -1.76
N PHE A 140 -3.10 12.80 -1.95
CA PHE A 140 -2.11 13.79 -2.40
C PHE A 140 -1.79 13.57 -3.88
N GLU A 141 -1.83 14.63 -4.64
CA GLU A 141 -1.24 14.67 -5.97
C GLU A 141 0.14 15.30 -5.84
N TRP A 142 1.15 14.65 -6.38
CA TRP A 142 2.49 15.20 -6.39
C TRP A 142 2.66 16.14 -7.57
N THR A 143 3.07 17.36 -7.29
CA THR A 143 3.36 18.34 -8.31
C THR A 143 4.88 18.43 -8.51
N ILE A 144 5.34 18.25 -9.74
CA ILE A 144 6.75 18.41 -10.10
C ILE A 144 7.01 19.88 -10.36
N TYR A 145 8.03 20.43 -9.76
CA TYR A 145 8.39 21.84 -9.94
C TYR A 145 9.90 22.03 -10.03
N CYS A 146 10.30 23.09 -10.72
CA CYS A 146 11.68 23.53 -10.80
C CYS A 146 11.98 24.53 -9.66
N PRO A 147 12.93 24.26 -8.75
CA PRO A 147 13.32 25.23 -7.71
C PRO A 147 14.05 26.44 -8.28
N GLY A 148 14.66 26.34 -9.45
CA GLY A 148 15.34 27.44 -10.14
C GLY A 148 14.37 28.42 -10.79
N CYS A 149 13.63 28.01 -11.81
CA CYS A 149 12.73 28.90 -12.57
C CYS A 149 11.27 28.90 -12.09
N LYS A 150 10.94 28.18 -10.99
CA LYS A 150 9.62 28.08 -10.34
C LYS A 150 8.50 27.46 -11.20
N ARG A 151 8.78 26.99 -12.39
CA ARG A 151 7.78 26.35 -13.25
C ARG A 151 7.32 25.03 -12.67
N VAL A 152 6.06 24.71 -12.94
CA VAL A 152 5.39 23.47 -12.56
C VAL A 152 5.21 22.63 -13.81
N PHE A 153 5.35 21.32 -13.67
CA PHE A 153 5.20 20.35 -14.74
C PHE A 153 4.12 19.34 -14.33
N GLU A 154 3.22 19.03 -15.24
CA GLU A 154 2.15 18.06 -15.03
C GLU A 154 2.66 16.63 -15.21
N GLU A 155 3.70 16.46 -16.05
CA GLU A 155 4.30 15.15 -16.32
C GLU A 155 5.78 15.07 -15.90
N PRO A 156 6.25 13.87 -15.51
CA PRO A 156 7.67 13.65 -15.23
C PRO A 156 8.54 13.89 -16.44
N GLN A 157 9.56 14.72 -16.30
CA GLN A 157 10.56 14.95 -17.37
C GLN A 157 11.56 13.79 -17.40
N ARG A 158 11.89 13.31 -18.61
CA ARG A 158 12.67 12.07 -18.83
C ARG A 158 14.01 12.01 -18.06
N GLU A 159 14.67 13.13 -17.88
CA GLU A 159 15.99 13.19 -17.21
C GLU A 159 15.92 13.74 -15.78
N GLY A 160 14.71 14.03 -15.26
CA GLY A 160 14.53 14.63 -13.94
C GLY A 160 15.08 16.06 -13.80
N VAL A 161 15.44 16.69 -14.93
CA VAL A 161 15.95 18.07 -15.00
C VAL A 161 14.95 18.98 -15.72
N CYS A 162 14.98 20.25 -15.36
CA CYS A 162 14.11 21.25 -15.96
C CYS A 162 14.55 21.52 -17.41
N PRO A 163 13.68 21.34 -18.42
CA PRO A 163 14.02 21.59 -19.82
C PRO A 163 14.27 23.08 -20.13
N ILE A 164 13.94 23.98 -19.19
CA ILE A 164 14.07 25.44 -19.37
C ILE A 164 15.38 25.97 -18.80
N CYS A 165 15.82 25.49 -17.62
CA CYS A 165 16.99 26.06 -16.94
C CYS A 165 17.99 24.99 -16.44
N GLY A 166 17.81 23.71 -16.78
CA GLY A 166 18.72 22.63 -16.42
C GLY A 166 18.75 22.26 -14.93
N THR A 167 17.99 22.94 -14.08
CA THR A 167 17.97 22.64 -12.62
C THR A 167 17.24 21.34 -12.34
N GLN A 168 17.76 20.54 -11.43
CA GLN A 168 17.11 19.30 -11.00
C GLN A 168 15.70 19.57 -10.45
N LEU A 169 14.72 18.85 -10.98
CA LEU A 169 13.31 18.98 -10.59
C LEU A 169 13.09 18.40 -9.20
N LYS A 170 12.17 19.00 -8.47
CA LYS A 170 11.72 18.53 -7.15
C LYS A 170 10.23 18.29 -7.14
N ARG A 171 9.77 17.49 -6.20
CA ARG A 171 8.33 17.25 -5.97
C ARG A 171 7.87 17.97 -4.71
N LYS A 172 6.63 18.43 -4.75
CA LYS A 172 5.94 18.96 -3.57
C LYS A 172 4.51 18.43 -3.55
N PRO A 173 3.89 18.31 -2.37
CA PRO A 173 2.46 18.00 -2.28
C PRO A 173 1.66 19.05 -3.03
N GLY A 174 0.86 18.59 -4.00
CA GLY A 174 -0.05 19.42 -4.78
C GLY A 174 -1.42 19.56 -4.10
N ARG A 175 -2.49 19.46 -4.90
CA ARG A 175 -3.87 19.60 -4.42
C ARG A 175 -4.24 18.48 -3.44
N LYS A 176 -4.82 18.85 -2.31
CA LYS A 176 -5.38 17.92 -1.33
C LYS A 176 -6.84 17.64 -1.72
N GLN A 177 -7.15 16.40 -2.11
CA GLN A 177 -8.53 15.95 -2.26
C GLN A 177 -8.95 15.15 -1.02
N SER A 178 -10.11 15.48 -0.46
CA SER A 178 -10.69 14.66 0.61
C SER A 178 -11.17 13.34 0.05
N LEU A 179 -10.73 12.23 0.60
CA LEU A 179 -11.29 10.92 0.29
C LEU A 179 -12.74 10.91 0.76
N ARG A 180 -13.69 10.91 -0.15
CA ARG A 180 -15.07 10.54 0.19
C ARG A 180 -15.03 9.05 0.48
N GLY A 181 -15.16 8.70 1.77
CA GLY A 181 -15.19 7.32 2.20
C GLY A 181 -16.20 6.53 1.39
N ARG A 182 -15.76 5.52 0.65
CA ARG A 182 -16.63 4.39 0.34
C ARG A 182 -16.94 3.76 1.69
N PRO A 183 -18.21 3.49 2.04
CA PRO A 183 -18.55 2.81 3.28
C PRO A 183 -18.06 1.37 3.19
N GLY A 184 -16.81 1.15 3.62
CA GLY A 184 -16.38 -0.15 4.08
C GLY A 184 -17.03 -0.31 5.44
N SER A 185 -18.04 -1.16 5.52
CA SER A 185 -18.87 -1.45 6.67
C SER A 185 -18.03 -1.85 7.91
N GLY A 186 -17.56 -0.88 8.65
CA GLY A 186 -17.19 -1.01 10.04
C GLY A 186 -18.39 -0.47 10.84
N ALA A 187 -19.31 -1.34 11.22
CA ALA A 187 -20.31 -0.99 12.21
C ALA A 187 -19.58 -0.71 13.52
N GLU A 188 -19.50 0.56 13.89
CA GLU A 188 -19.16 0.93 15.27
C GLU A 188 -20.26 0.38 16.19
N PRO A 189 -19.92 -0.33 17.27
CA PRO A 189 -20.89 -0.62 18.31
C PRO A 189 -21.31 0.72 18.92
N ARG A 190 -22.59 1.02 18.89
CA ARG A 190 -23.18 2.15 19.62
C ARG A 190 -22.95 1.90 21.11
N ASP A 191 -22.17 2.78 21.70
CA ASP A 191 -22.01 2.89 23.14
C ASP A 191 -23.37 3.40 23.69
N GLU A 192 -24.19 2.46 24.17
CA GLU A 192 -25.39 2.79 24.95
C GLU A 192 -24.90 3.17 26.35
N GLY A 193 -24.82 4.46 26.59
CA GLY A 193 -24.55 5.02 27.90
C GLY A 193 -25.58 4.55 28.95
N PRO A 194 -25.21 4.52 30.24
CA PRO A 194 -26.05 3.96 31.29
C PRO A 194 -27.33 4.77 31.48
N VAL A 195 -28.45 4.07 31.44
CA VAL A 195 -29.77 4.59 31.84
C VAL A 195 -29.71 4.83 33.36
N ALA A 196 -29.81 6.10 33.76
CA ALA A 196 -29.98 6.47 35.16
C ALA A 196 -31.39 6.09 35.65
N LEU A 197 -31.42 5.37 36.75
CA LEU A 197 -32.58 5.24 37.63
C LEU A 197 -32.62 6.40 38.62
#